data_32a3a0ed52e3968edfcdb2a37bc7450e
#
_entry.id   32a3a0ed52e3968edfcdb2a37bc7450e
#
_cell.length_a   1.000
_cell.length_b   1.000
_cell.length_c   1.000
_cell.angle_alpha   90.00
_cell.angle_beta   90.00
_cell.angle_gamma   90.00
#
_symmetry.space_group_name_H-M   'P 1'
#
loop_
_entity.id
_entity.type
_entity.pdbx_description
1 polymer ?
#
loop_
_entity_poly.entity_id
_entity_poly.type
_entity_poly.pdbx_seq_one_letter_code
_entity_poly.pdbx_strand_id
1 'polypeptide(L)'
;MSYLYETHFHTAETSWCGNVPAAEGVRAYREQGYSGIVVTDHYFDGIFDRIDAASWEDKLDIWLQGWRAAVAAGQKEGIAVFLGMELRFAGHSEDYLVYGVSESFLREHPRLYAMTEAAFSRLAREQGLFFGQAHPFRPGLTRCDPALLDGVEVF
;
A
#
# COMPACT_ATOMS: atom_id res chain seq x y z
N MET A 1 -11.58 -23.18 10.66
CA MET A 1 -10.21 -22.75 10.29
C MET A 1 -10.18 -21.25 10.40
N SER A 2 -9.22 -20.66 11.10
CA SER A 2 -8.99 -19.21 11.13
C SER A 2 -7.93 -18.88 10.08
N TYR A 3 -8.14 -17.77 9.37
CA TYR A 3 -7.17 -17.24 8.42
C TYR A 3 -6.58 -15.96 8.98
N LEU A 4 -5.24 -15.84 8.96
CA LEU A 4 -4.53 -14.64 9.36
C LEU A 4 -4.00 -13.94 8.12
N TYR A 5 -4.17 -12.62 8.07
CA TYR A 5 -3.63 -11.79 7.01
C TYR A 5 -2.83 -10.64 7.61
N GLU A 6 -1.62 -10.41 7.09
CA GLU A 6 -0.93 -9.16 7.31
C GLU A 6 -1.50 -8.12 6.34
N THR A 7 -1.92 -7.00 6.87
CA THR A 7 -2.60 -5.98 6.09
C THR A 7 -1.80 -4.69 5.90
N HIS A 8 -0.62 -4.58 6.55
CA HIS A 8 0.21 -3.39 6.46
C HIS A 8 1.71 -3.78 6.40
N PHE A 9 2.17 -4.18 5.21
CA PHE A 9 3.54 -4.65 5.00
C PHE A 9 4.30 -3.80 3.98
N HIS A 10 5.48 -3.29 4.38
CA HIS A 10 6.42 -2.55 3.54
C HIS A 10 7.60 -3.40 3.13
N THR A 11 8.00 -3.29 1.87
CA THR A 11 9.15 -4.00 1.32
C THR A 11 10.38 -3.11 1.28
N ALA A 12 11.57 -3.70 1.48
CA ALA A 12 12.83 -2.98 1.37
C ALA A 12 13.13 -2.52 -0.07
N GLU A 13 12.52 -3.16 -1.06
CA GLU A 13 12.68 -2.83 -2.48
C GLU A 13 12.02 -1.51 -2.86
N THR A 14 10.98 -1.10 -2.14
CA THR A 14 10.14 0.05 -2.53
C THR A 14 10.09 1.13 -1.47
N SER A 15 9.89 0.76 -0.20
CA SER A 15 9.71 1.70 0.90
C SER A 15 11.00 1.88 1.70
N TRP A 16 11.45 3.10 1.89
CA TRP A 16 12.68 3.39 2.67
C TRP A 16 12.60 3.00 4.15
N CYS A 17 11.41 2.87 4.72
CA CYS A 17 11.18 2.37 6.07
C CYS A 17 11.14 0.84 6.11
N GLY A 18 10.98 0.17 4.95
CA GLY A 18 11.05 -1.27 4.83
C GLY A 18 12.50 -1.76 5.00
N ASN A 19 12.75 -2.54 6.04
CA ASN A 19 14.10 -3.08 6.32
C ASN A 19 14.24 -4.55 5.91
N VAL A 20 13.14 -5.16 5.46
CA VAL A 20 13.06 -6.59 5.13
C VAL A 20 12.75 -6.74 3.65
N PRO A 21 13.58 -7.47 2.90
CA PRO A 21 13.25 -7.82 1.51
C PRO A 21 11.92 -8.57 1.41
N ALA A 22 11.16 -8.30 0.36
CA ALA A 22 9.83 -8.86 0.16
C ALA A 22 9.81 -10.40 0.32
N ALA A 23 10.76 -11.11 -0.29
CA ALA A 23 10.82 -12.56 -0.23
C ALA A 23 11.10 -13.11 1.19
N GLU A 24 11.85 -12.37 1.99
CA GLU A 24 12.15 -12.75 3.37
C GLU A 24 10.94 -12.50 4.27
N GLY A 25 10.26 -11.35 4.11
CA GLY A 25 9.03 -11.04 4.82
C GLY A 25 7.92 -12.06 4.53
N VAL A 26 7.71 -12.39 3.27
CA VAL A 26 6.74 -13.43 2.85
C VAL A 26 7.00 -14.76 3.55
N ARG A 27 8.27 -15.21 3.59
CA ARG A 27 8.65 -16.43 4.28
C ARG A 27 8.37 -16.38 5.78
N ALA A 28 8.76 -15.27 6.42
CA ALA A 28 8.56 -15.08 7.86
C ALA A 28 7.07 -15.12 8.24
N TYR A 29 6.19 -14.47 7.50
CA TYR A 29 4.75 -14.53 7.73
C TYR A 29 4.17 -15.92 7.47
N ARG A 30 4.66 -16.62 6.42
CA ARG A 30 4.25 -18.01 6.17
C ARG A 30 4.61 -18.94 7.31
N GLU A 31 5.82 -18.81 7.86
CA GLU A 31 6.30 -19.60 9.02
C GLU A 31 5.47 -19.32 10.29
N GLN A 32 4.94 -18.12 10.43
CA GLN A 32 4.04 -17.73 11.52
C GLN A 32 2.57 -18.13 11.29
N GLY A 33 2.27 -18.85 10.20
CA GLY A 33 0.93 -19.39 9.93
C GLY A 33 -0.03 -18.40 9.24
N TYR A 34 0.47 -17.29 8.70
CA TYR A 34 -0.35 -16.37 7.91
C TYR A 34 -0.80 -17.02 6.61
N SER A 35 -2.01 -16.67 6.18
CA SER A 35 -2.65 -17.15 4.95
C SER A 35 -2.44 -16.18 3.78
N GLY A 36 -2.18 -14.91 4.08
CA GLY A 36 -1.94 -13.90 3.07
C GLY A 36 -1.30 -12.63 3.63
N ILE A 37 -0.80 -11.81 2.71
CA ILE A 37 -0.15 -10.53 2.98
C ILE A 37 -0.67 -9.51 1.97
N VAL A 38 -0.97 -8.30 2.43
CA VAL A 38 -1.17 -7.13 1.58
C VAL A 38 0.12 -6.31 1.60
N VAL A 39 0.78 -6.16 0.47
CA VAL A 39 1.93 -5.27 0.33
C VAL A 39 1.39 -3.85 0.17
N THR A 40 1.72 -2.99 1.12
CA THR A 40 1.23 -1.60 1.23
C THR A 40 2.38 -0.61 1.21
N ASP A 41 3.28 -0.76 0.27
CA ASP A 41 4.39 0.17 0.13
C ASP A 41 3.91 1.62 0.02
N HIS A 42 4.71 2.55 0.55
CA HIS A 42 4.39 3.97 0.52
C HIS A 42 4.17 4.49 -0.90
N TYR A 43 3.07 5.23 -1.07
CA TYR A 43 2.66 5.85 -2.34
C TYR A 43 2.43 7.35 -2.13
N PHE A 44 3.46 8.17 -2.37
CA PHE A 44 3.39 9.62 -2.28
C PHE A 44 4.50 10.29 -3.12
N ASP A 45 4.43 11.59 -3.31
CA ASP A 45 5.37 12.36 -4.14
C ASP A 45 6.83 12.09 -3.79
N GLY A 46 7.20 12.14 -2.51
CA GLY A 46 8.58 11.92 -2.07
C GLY A 46 9.18 10.54 -2.41
N ILE A 47 8.36 9.51 -2.62
CA ILE A 47 8.82 8.21 -3.16
C ILE A 47 9.10 8.35 -4.66
N PHE A 48 8.12 8.83 -5.42
CA PHE A 48 8.22 8.92 -6.87
C PHE A 48 9.24 9.94 -7.37
N ASP A 49 9.51 10.99 -6.60
CA ASP A 49 10.54 11.99 -6.92
C ASP A 49 11.97 11.44 -6.81
N ARG A 50 12.18 10.39 -6.02
CA ARG A 50 13.47 9.70 -5.89
C ARG A 50 13.71 8.62 -6.93
N ILE A 51 12.66 8.19 -7.63
CA ILE A 51 12.78 7.21 -8.70
C ILE A 51 13.31 7.93 -9.94
N ASP A 52 14.53 7.59 -10.35
CA ASP A 52 15.18 8.11 -11.55
C ASP A 52 14.64 7.38 -12.79
N ALA A 53 13.53 7.89 -13.31
CA ALA A 53 12.90 7.39 -14.53
C ALA A 53 12.18 8.53 -15.26
N ALA A 54 12.17 8.44 -16.61
CA ALA A 54 11.69 9.51 -17.46
C ALA A 54 10.15 9.57 -17.56
N SER A 55 9.48 8.44 -17.49
CA SER A 55 8.03 8.35 -17.60
C SER A 55 7.38 7.95 -16.27
N TRP A 56 6.08 8.25 -16.15
CA TRP A 56 5.29 7.76 -15.01
C TRP A 56 5.19 6.24 -15.00
N GLU A 57 5.04 5.63 -16.16
CA GLU A 57 4.96 4.18 -16.35
C GLU A 57 6.22 3.48 -15.82
N ASP A 58 7.40 4.00 -16.16
CA ASP A 58 8.67 3.46 -15.66
C ASP A 58 8.80 3.64 -14.14
N LYS A 59 8.38 4.79 -13.60
CA LYS A 59 8.36 5.02 -12.15
C LYS A 59 7.44 4.04 -11.44
N LEU A 60 6.25 3.79 -11.99
CA LEU A 60 5.31 2.85 -11.43
C LEU A 60 5.84 1.41 -11.50
N ASP A 61 6.50 1.04 -12.60
CA ASP A 61 7.13 -0.29 -12.72
C ASP A 61 8.23 -0.52 -11.69
N ILE A 62 9.02 0.50 -11.37
CA ILE A 62 10.02 0.46 -10.31
C ILE A 62 9.34 0.36 -8.94
N TRP A 63 8.30 1.16 -8.70
CA TRP A 63 7.54 1.12 -7.44
C TRP A 63 6.89 -0.26 -7.19
N LEU A 64 6.41 -0.93 -8.23
CA LEU A 64 5.80 -2.27 -8.13
C LEU A 64 6.81 -3.42 -7.88
N GLN A 65 8.11 -3.16 -7.88
CA GLN A 65 9.11 -4.24 -7.75
C GLN A 65 9.00 -5.02 -6.44
N GLY A 66 8.74 -4.32 -5.32
CA GLY A 66 8.56 -4.95 -4.02
C GLY A 66 7.36 -5.92 -4.00
N TRP A 67 6.21 -5.46 -4.48
CA TRP A 67 5.03 -6.32 -4.59
C TRP A 67 5.26 -7.51 -5.55
N ARG A 68 5.88 -7.30 -6.71
CA ARG A 68 6.18 -8.37 -7.66
C ARG A 68 7.13 -9.41 -7.07
N ALA A 69 8.13 -8.97 -6.30
CA ALA A 69 9.03 -9.87 -5.57
C ALA A 69 8.26 -10.68 -4.50
N ALA A 70 7.35 -10.01 -3.76
CA ALA A 70 6.49 -10.68 -2.79
C ALA A 70 5.58 -11.72 -3.45
N VAL A 71 4.95 -11.40 -4.60
CA VAL A 71 4.12 -12.35 -5.36
C VAL A 71 4.92 -13.59 -5.78
N ALA A 72 6.13 -13.38 -6.33
CA ALA A 72 6.99 -14.49 -6.74
C ALA A 72 7.40 -15.38 -5.55
N ALA A 73 7.64 -14.79 -4.38
CA ALA A 73 7.90 -15.51 -3.15
C ALA A 73 6.65 -16.25 -2.64
N GLY A 74 5.49 -15.57 -2.63
CA GLY A 74 4.21 -16.14 -2.19
C GLY A 74 3.80 -17.37 -2.97
N GLN A 75 4.05 -17.38 -4.29
CA GLN A 75 3.82 -18.57 -5.13
C GLN A 75 4.67 -19.78 -4.70
N LYS A 76 5.91 -19.56 -4.25
CA LYS A 76 6.81 -20.63 -3.79
C LYS A 76 6.44 -21.13 -2.40
N GLU A 77 6.07 -20.21 -1.51
CA GLU A 77 5.77 -20.50 -0.11
C GLU A 77 4.30 -20.92 0.14
N GLY A 78 3.44 -20.83 -0.89
CA GLY A 78 2.02 -21.17 -0.76
C GLY A 78 1.23 -20.21 0.14
N ILE A 79 1.53 -18.90 0.07
CA ILE A 79 0.82 -17.83 0.78
C ILE A 79 0.27 -16.81 -0.24
N ALA A 80 -0.94 -16.30 -0.02
CA ALA A 80 -1.53 -15.29 -0.89
C ALA A 80 -0.84 -13.94 -0.73
N VAL A 81 -0.60 -13.23 -1.84
CA VAL A 81 -0.03 -11.88 -1.83
C VAL A 81 -0.92 -10.95 -2.63
N PHE A 82 -1.33 -9.86 -2.00
CA PHE A 82 -2.22 -8.86 -2.58
C PHE A 82 -1.49 -7.52 -2.74
N LEU A 83 -1.90 -6.77 -3.77
CA LEU A 83 -1.46 -5.40 -3.96
C LEU A 83 -2.35 -4.47 -3.14
N GLY A 84 -1.73 -3.64 -2.33
CA GLY A 84 -2.30 -2.47 -1.69
C GLY A 84 -1.34 -1.29 -1.83
N MET A 85 -1.60 -0.22 -1.13
CA MET A 85 -0.67 0.90 -0.98
C MET A 85 -0.93 1.64 0.32
N GLU A 86 0.10 2.26 0.88
CA GLU A 86 -0.04 3.27 1.91
C GLU A 86 0.09 4.65 1.25
N LEU A 87 -1.08 5.25 0.97
CA LEU A 87 -1.21 6.52 0.26
C LEU A 87 -1.04 7.69 1.24
N ARG A 88 -0.18 8.67 0.88
CA ARG A 88 -0.14 9.98 1.53
C ARG A 88 -0.41 11.06 0.51
N PHE A 89 -1.36 11.95 0.81
CA PHE A 89 -1.65 13.08 -0.06
C PHE A 89 -0.57 14.16 0.06
N ALA A 90 -0.30 14.85 -1.05
CA ALA A 90 0.71 15.90 -1.09
C ALA A 90 0.41 17.01 -0.08
N GLY A 91 1.41 17.36 0.74
CA GLY A 91 1.27 18.36 1.80
C GLY A 91 0.63 17.85 3.10
N HIS A 92 0.28 16.56 3.20
CA HIS A 92 -0.26 15.92 4.40
C HIS A 92 0.79 15.07 5.11
N SER A 93 0.54 14.79 6.40
CA SER A 93 1.35 13.87 7.21
C SER A 93 0.67 12.53 7.42
N GLU A 94 -0.62 12.46 7.16
CA GLU A 94 -1.49 11.32 7.37
C GLU A 94 -1.32 10.31 6.24
N ASP A 95 -1.26 9.03 6.62
CA ASP A 95 -1.18 7.90 5.71
C ASP A 95 -2.52 7.15 5.65
N TYR A 96 -2.80 6.54 4.51
CA TYR A 96 -4.05 5.83 4.26
C TYR A 96 -3.78 4.49 3.61
N LEU A 97 -4.35 3.42 4.19
CA LEU A 97 -4.32 2.10 3.60
C LEU A 97 -5.40 1.98 2.53
N VAL A 98 -4.98 1.56 1.35
CA VAL A 98 -5.87 1.34 0.21
C VAL A 98 -5.73 -0.10 -0.25
N TYR A 99 -6.85 -0.84 -0.26
CA TYR A 99 -6.89 -2.22 -0.71
C TYR A 99 -7.79 -2.39 -1.93
N GLY A 100 -7.54 -3.44 -2.70
CA GLY A 100 -8.29 -3.74 -3.91
C GLY A 100 -7.72 -3.11 -5.17
N VAL A 101 -6.61 -2.38 -5.06
CA VAL A 101 -5.93 -1.79 -6.21
C VAL A 101 -5.34 -2.86 -7.13
N SER A 102 -5.25 -2.53 -8.41
CA SER A 102 -4.58 -3.34 -9.43
C SER A 102 -3.52 -2.52 -10.18
N GLU A 103 -2.60 -3.19 -10.88
CA GLU A 103 -1.65 -2.48 -11.74
C GLU A 103 -2.36 -1.62 -12.79
N SER A 104 -3.46 -2.11 -13.40
CA SER A 104 -4.24 -1.35 -14.38
C SER A 104 -4.84 -0.09 -13.75
N PHE A 105 -5.43 -0.20 -12.56
CA PHE A 105 -5.96 0.96 -11.84
C PHE A 105 -4.87 2.03 -11.61
N LEU A 106 -3.69 1.63 -11.16
CA LEU A 106 -2.58 2.56 -10.88
C LEU A 106 -2.04 3.22 -12.17
N ARG A 107 -2.08 2.54 -13.31
CA ARG A 107 -1.71 3.11 -14.62
C ARG A 107 -2.74 4.10 -15.13
N GLU A 108 -4.02 3.78 -14.97
CA GLU A 108 -5.14 4.63 -15.41
C GLU A 108 -5.30 5.87 -14.53
N HIS A 109 -4.85 5.82 -13.26
CA HIS A 109 -4.96 6.90 -12.29
C HIS A 109 -3.58 7.33 -11.77
N PRO A 110 -2.76 8.03 -12.57
CA PRO A 110 -1.44 8.43 -12.15
C PRO A 110 -1.48 9.47 -11.03
N ARG A 111 -0.47 9.44 -10.15
CA ARG A 111 -0.25 10.45 -9.10
C ARG A 111 -1.46 10.67 -8.19
N LEU A 112 -2.07 9.60 -7.71
CA LEU A 112 -3.22 9.67 -6.78
C LEU A 112 -2.95 10.55 -5.55
N TYR A 113 -1.70 10.65 -5.12
CA TYR A 113 -1.27 11.54 -4.05
C TYR A 113 -1.51 13.04 -4.31
N ALA A 114 -1.71 13.44 -5.57
CA ALA A 114 -2.04 14.82 -5.91
C ALA A 114 -3.54 15.15 -5.78
N MET A 115 -4.37 14.16 -5.47
CA MET A 115 -5.80 14.35 -5.19
C MET A 115 -6.02 14.92 -3.79
N THR A 116 -7.24 15.38 -3.52
CA THR A 116 -7.71 15.61 -2.15
C THR A 116 -8.31 14.33 -1.58
N GLU A 117 -8.33 14.18 -0.25
CA GLU A 117 -8.96 13.04 0.44
C GLU A 117 -10.39 12.80 -0.02
N ALA A 118 -11.20 13.87 -0.12
CA ALA A 118 -12.59 13.77 -0.55
C ALA A 118 -12.73 13.33 -2.03
N ALA A 119 -11.82 13.76 -2.90
CA ALA A 119 -11.82 13.33 -4.30
C ALA A 119 -11.40 11.85 -4.42
N PHE A 120 -10.38 11.44 -3.67
CA PHE A 120 -9.95 10.06 -3.64
C PHE A 120 -11.00 9.13 -3.01
N SER A 121 -11.65 9.54 -1.92
CA SER A 121 -12.75 8.78 -1.30
C SER A 121 -13.89 8.47 -2.29
N ARG A 122 -14.26 9.44 -3.14
CA ARG A 122 -15.25 9.19 -4.21
C ARG A 122 -14.74 8.17 -5.23
N LEU A 123 -13.54 8.37 -5.73
CA LEU A 123 -12.90 7.44 -6.68
C LEU A 123 -12.82 6.03 -6.09
N ALA A 124 -12.38 5.88 -4.84
CA ALA A 124 -12.28 4.59 -4.16
C ALA A 124 -13.62 3.87 -4.12
N ARG A 125 -14.71 4.58 -3.77
CA ARG A 125 -16.07 4.01 -3.77
C ARG A 125 -16.54 3.60 -5.16
N GLU A 126 -16.29 4.43 -6.18
CA GLU A 126 -16.63 4.14 -7.58
C GLU A 126 -15.92 2.90 -8.11
N GLN A 127 -14.69 2.67 -7.65
CA GLN A 127 -13.84 1.56 -8.06
C GLN A 127 -13.93 0.34 -7.13
N GLY A 128 -14.72 0.42 -6.05
CA GLY A 128 -14.87 -0.66 -5.08
C GLY A 128 -13.61 -0.93 -4.25
N LEU A 129 -12.78 0.09 -4.04
CA LEU A 129 -11.57 0.01 -3.21
C LEU A 129 -11.93 0.26 -1.74
N PHE A 130 -11.19 -0.35 -0.83
CA PHE A 130 -11.20 0.02 0.58
C PHE A 130 -10.26 1.23 0.78
N PHE A 131 -10.70 2.22 1.55
CA PHE A 131 -9.93 3.40 1.91
C PHE A 131 -10.02 3.64 3.42
N GLY A 132 -8.93 3.42 4.15
CA GLY A 132 -8.87 3.57 5.61
C GLY A 132 -7.67 4.37 6.08
N GLN A 133 -7.78 5.08 7.20
CA GLN A 133 -6.64 5.81 7.77
C GLN A 133 -5.70 4.85 8.50
N ALA A 134 -4.41 4.89 8.15
CA ALA A 134 -3.35 4.18 8.84
C ALA A 134 -3.00 4.87 10.16
N HIS A 135 -2.66 4.09 11.19
CA HIS A 135 -2.17 4.54 12.51
C HIS A 135 -2.71 5.93 12.97
N PRO A 136 -4.05 6.17 13.00
CA PRO A 136 -4.66 7.48 13.21
C PRO A 136 -4.37 8.09 14.59
N PHE A 137 -3.89 7.28 15.53
CA PHE A 137 -3.58 7.68 16.91
C PHE A 137 -2.08 7.94 17.13
N ARG A 138 -1.26 7.88 16.08
CA ARG A 138 0.15 8.28 16.17
C ARG A 138 0.25 9.76 16.53
N PRO A 139 1.09 10.13 17.53
CA PRO A 139 1.25 11.53 17.92
C PRO A 139 1.59 12.45 16.75
N GLY A 140 0.90 13.58 16.67
CA GLY A 140 1.10 14.59 15.63
C GLY A 140 0.27 14.41 14.35
N LEU A 141 -0.49 13.31 14.23
CA LEU A 141 -1.40 13.11 13.10
C LEU A 141 -2.81 13.63 13.41
N THR A 142 -3.50 14.08 12.37
CA THR A 142 -4.90 14.50 12.41
C THR A 142 -5.80 13.32 12.00
N ARG A 143 -6.93 13.18 12.66
CA ARG A 143 -7.92 12.17 12.25
C ARG A 143 -8.73 12.72 11.10
N CYS A 144 -8.79 11.94 10.02
CA CYS A 144 -9.62 12.23 8.86
C CYS A 144 -11.11 12.19 9.23
N ASP A 145 -11.94 12.90 8.46
CA ASP A 145 -13.39 12.80 8.58
C ASP A 145 -13.83 11.34 8.32
N PRO A 146 -14.45 10.67 9.31
CA PRO A 146 -14.86 9.28 9.16
C PRO A 146 -15.87 9.06 8.03
N ALA A 147 -16.59 10.10 7.59
CA ALA A 147 -17.50 10.01 6.45
C ALA A 147 -16.77 9.75 5.13
N LEU A 148 -15.47 9.98 5.05
CA LEU A 148 -14.64 9.73 3.87
C LEU A 148 -14.03 8.33 3.85
N LEU A 149 -14.05 7.61 4.97
CA LEU A 149 -13.31 6.37 5.19
C LEU A 149 -14.24 5.15 5.27
N ASP A 150 -13.70 3.99 4.94
CA ASP A 150 -14.31 2.68 5.18
C ASP A 150 -13.86 2.07 6.50
N GLY A 151 -12.75 2.55 7.07
CA GLY A 151 -12.22 2.08 8.34
C GLY A 151 -11.00 2.85 8.83
N VAL A 152 -10.46 2.41 9.96
CA VAL A 152 -9.22 2.93 10.55
C VAL A 152 -8.40 1.76 11.10
N GLU A 153 -7.09 1.90 11.07
CA GLU A 153 -6.19 0.98 11.75
C GLU A 153 -6.25 1.19 13.27
N VAL A 154 -6.32 0.09 14.03
CA VAL A 154 -6.55 0.13 15.49
C VAL A 154 -5.35 -0.41 16.29
N PHE A 155 -4.22 0.26 16.21
CA PHE A 155 -3.05 0.00 17.05
C PHE A 155 -2.56 1.27 17.72
#